data_30ebb5992300461eea8605e753e1c785
#
_entry.id   30ebb5992300461eea8605e753e1c785
#
_cell.length_a   1.000
_cell.length_b   1.000
_cell.length_c   1.000
_cell.angle_alpha   90.00
_cell.angle_beta   90.00
_cell.angle_gamma   90.00
#
_symmetry.space_group_name_H-M   'P 1'
#
loop_
_entity.id
_entity.type
_entity.pdbx_description
1 polymer ?
#
loop_
_entity_poly.entity_id
_entity_poly.type
_entity_poly.pdbx_seq_one_letter_code
_entity_poly.pdbx_strand_id
1 'polypeptide(L)'
;WTASPTVAYQLDNIALTNEIADYTLYFSSGTYGKQSQKVTVVHDGTNTQTQEYAITYTGNDLLVSVGSSIFNGEVTINATPENAITGNLEYVFTRIEGV
;
A
#
# COMPACT_ATOMS: atom_id res chain seq x y z
N TRP A 1 -5.58 0.12 11.22
CA TRP A 1 -4.46 0.19 12.18
C TRP A 1 -4.32 1.59 12.77
N THR A 2 -3.55 1.67 13.83
CA THR A 2 -3.19 2.96 14.39
C THR A 2 -1.96 3.49 13.65
N ALA A 3 -2.15 4.51 12.83
CA ALA A 3 -1.09 5.07 12.02
C ALA A 3 -0.12 5.89 12.88
N SER A 4 1.17 5.75 12.56
CA SER A 4 2.22 6.62 13.07
C SER A 4 2.92 7.25 11.89
N PRO A 5 3.18 8.56 11.89
CA PRO A 5 3.81 9.23 10.77
C PRO A 5 5.12 8.54 10.36
N THR A 6 5.26 8.30 9.06
CA THR A 6 6.46 7.72 8.44
C THR A 6 6.79 6.27 8.85
N VAL A 7 5.95 5.61 9.65
CA VAL A 7 6.17 4.22 10.05
C VAL A 7 5.34 3.30 9.15
N ALA A 8 6.02 2.45 8.37
CA ALA A 8 5.37 1.55 7.44
C ALA A 8 4.54 0.48 8.14
N TYR A 9 3.38 0.17 7.56
CA TYR A 9 2.50 -0.89 8.00
C TYR A 9 2.30 -1.89 6.87
N GLN A 10 2.47 -3.18 7.17
CA GLN A 10 2.29 -4.22 6.16
C GLN A 10 0.79 -4.45 5.89
N LEU A 11 0.37 -4.16 4.66
CA LEU A 11 -1.01 -4.38 4.22
C LEU A 11 -1.24 -5.82 3.78
N ASP A 12 -0.26 -6.40 3.09
CA ASP A 12 -0.40 -7.69 2.43
C ASP A 12 0.97 -8.29 2.15
N ASN A 13 0.97 -9.59 1.83
CA ASN A 13 2.15 -10.26 1.31
C ASN A 13 1.73 -11.25 0.22
N ILE A 14 2.61 -11.49 -0.73
CA ILE A 14 2.40 -12.45 -1.80
C ILE A 14 3.61 -13.36 -1.93
N ALA A 15 3.36 -14.60 -2.35
CA ALA A 15 4.42 -15.57 -2.57
C ALA A 15 5.28 -15.17 -3.77
N LEU A 16 6.58 -15.49 -3.73
CA LEU A 16 7.49 -15.20 -4.82
C LEU A 16 7.17 -15.94 -6.12
N THR A 17 6.26 -16.92 -6.08
CA THR A 17 5.82 -17.65 -7.27
C THR A 17 4.95 -16.79 -8.20
N ASN A 18 4.38 -15.69 -7.69
CA ASN A 18 3.59 -14.76 -8.48
C ASN A 18 4.42 -13.50 -8.71
N GLU A 19 4.73 -13.20 -9.95
CA GLU A 19 5.67 -12.13 -10.30
C GLU A 19 5.01 -10.77 -10.50
N ILE A 20 3.68 -10.74 -10.68
CA ILE A 20 2.92 -9.51 -10.90
C ILE A 20 1.67 -9.54 -10.02
N ALA A 21 1.36 -8.40 -9.40
CA ALA A 21 0.11 -8.23 -8.67
C ALA A 21 -0.44 -6.82 -8.88
N ASP A 22 -1.74 -6.73 -9.14
CA ASP A 22 -2.46 -5.46 -9.23
C ASP A 22 -3.36 -5.30 -8.03
N TYR A 23 -3.31 -4.12 -7.42
CA TYR A 23 -4.13 -3.77 -6.28
C TYR A 23 -5.04 -2.59 -6.58
N THR A 24 -6.24 -2.64 -6.03
CA THR A 24 -7.09 -1.47 -5.84
C THR A 24 -7.24 -1.30 -4.34
N LEU A 25 -6.87 -0.13 -3.83
CA LEU A 25 -6.79 0.13 -2.40
C LEU A 25 -7.64 1.33 -2.01
N TYR A 26 -8.32 1.21 -0.87
CA TYR A 26 -9.10 2.28 -0.29
C TYR A 26 -8.67 2.47 1.16
N PHE A 27 -8.42 3.72 1.53
CA PHE A 27 -8.04 4.10 2.89
C PHE A 27 -9.04 5.12 3.42
N SER A 28 -9.33 5.04 4.72
CA SER A 28 -10.25 5.96 5.38
C SER A 28 -9.74 6.35 6.76
N SER A 29 -9.70 7.65 6.99
CA SER A 29 -9.41 8.23 8.29
C SER A 29 -10.60 9.10 8.70
N GLY A 30 -11.06 8.99 9.96
CA GLY A 30 -12.13 9.84 10.46
C GLY A 30 -11.69 11.30 10.57
N THR A 31 -10.41 11.57 10.68
CA THR A 31 -9.87 12.93 10.86
C THR A 31 -9.37 13.52 9.56
N TYR A 32 -8.68 12.74 8.73
CA TYR A 32 -7.90 13.27 7.60
C TYR A 32 -8.52 13.01 6.23
N GLY A 33 -9.61 12.25 6.17
CA GLY A 33 -10.31 12.02 4.91
C GLY A 33 -10.12 10.62 4.34
N LYS A 34 -10.30 10.51 3.04
CA LYS A 34 -10.32 9.22 2.33
C LYS A 34 -9.35 9.26 1.15
N GLN A 35 -8.84 8.09 0.80
CA GLN A 35 -7.93 7.93 -0.33
C GLN A 35 -8.28 6.66 -1.11
N SER A 36 -8.30 6.78 -2.43
CA SER A 36 -8.44 5.65 -3.35
C SER A 36 -7.23 5.64 -4.27
N GLN A 37 -6.67 4.47 -4.52
CA GLN A 37 -5.55 4.35 -5.46
C GLN A 37 -5.41 2.95 -6.01
N LYS A 38 -4.60 2.84 -7.06
CA LYS A 38 -4.19 1.58 -7.64
C LYS A 38 -2.68 1.42 -7.52
N VAL A 39 -2.23 0.17 -7.47
CA VAL A 39 -0.82 -0.16 -7.37
C VAL A 39 -0.55 -1.40 -8.20
N THR A 40 0.48 -1.35 -9.04
CA THR A 40 1.03 -2.52 -9.70
C THR A 40 2.38 -2.84 -9.08
N VAL A 41 2.58 -4.10 -8.70
CA VAL A 41 3.83 -4.59 -8.15
C VAL A 41 4.37 -5.68 -9.06
N VAL A 42 5.65 -5.56 -9.42
CA VAL A 42 6.36 -6.56 -10.23
C VAL A 42 7.63 -6.95 -9.50
N HIS A 43 7.98 -8.21 -9.50
CA HIS A 43 9.25 -8.65 -8.93
C HIS A 43 9.88 -9.79 -9.76
N ASP A 44 11.18 -9.98 -9.57
CA ASP A 44 11.95 -11.04 -10.23
C ASP A 44 12.55 -12.04 -9.22
N GLY A 45 12.07 -12.04 -7.99
CA GLY A 45 12.58 -12.87 -6.90
C GLY A 45 13.68 -12.19 -6.08
N THR A 46 14.28 -11.12 -6.60
CA THR A 46 15.33 -10.37 -5.93
C THR A 46 14.95 -8.90 -5.72
N ASN A 47 14.38 -8.29 -6.75
CA ASN A 47 13.98 -6.88 -6.75
C ASN A 47 12.51 -6.73 -6.97
N THR A 48 11.92 -5.68 -6.37
CA THR A 48 10.54 -5.29 -6.61
C THR A 48 10.48 -3.90 -7.22
N GLN A 49 9.44 -3.68 -8.04
CA GLN A 49 9.08 -2.36 -8.55
C GLN A 49 7.62 -2.13 -8.25
N THR A 50 7.31 -0.94 -7.77
CA THR A 50 5.95 -0.54 -7.41
C THR A 50 5.57 0.70 -8.19
N GLN A 51 4.42 0.63 -8.86
CA GLN A 51 3.84 1.79 -9.54
C GLN A 51 2.55 2.17 -8.84
N GLU A 52 2.53 3.34 -8.20
CA GLU A 52 1.31 3.93 -7.66
C GLU A 52 0.65 4.79 -8.73
N TYR A 53 -0.67 4.68 -8.91
CA TYR A 53 -1.38 5.48 -9.89
C TYR A 53 -2.85 5.64 -9.52
N ALA A 54 -3.54 6.54 -10.23
CA ALA A 54 -4.95 6.86 -9.99
C ALA A 54 -5.22 7.24 -8.54
N ILE A 55 -4.31 8.02 -7.93
CA ILE A 55 -4.40 8.43 -6.53
C ILE A 55 -5.38 9.59 -6.42
N THR A 56 -6.42 9.42 -5.60
CA THR A 56 -7.44 10.42 -5.34
C THR A 56 -7.70 10.49 -3.84
N TYR A 57 -7.73 11.69 -3.27
CA TYR A 57 -7.96 11.85 -1.82
C TYR A 57 -8.80 13.10 -1.55
N THR A 58 -9.56 13.07 -0.43
CA THR A 58 -10.52 14.12 -0.09
C THR A 58 -9.99 15.15 0.88
N GLY A 59 -8.95 14.81 1.65
CA GLY A 59 -8.38 15.72 2.64
C GLY A 59 -7.39 16.71 2.04
N ASN A 60 -6.72 17.45 2.93
CA ASN A 60 -5.68 18.39 2.51
C ASN A 60 -4.38 17.68 2.12
N ASP A 61 -4.19 16.47 2.63
CA ASP A 61 -2.97 15.70 2.42
C ASP A 61 -3.29 14.29 1.96
N LEU A 62 -2.36 13.71 1.21
CA LEU A 62 -2.32 12.28 0.93
C LEU A 62 -2.23 11.54 2.27
N LEU A 63 -2.98 10.44 2.43
CA LEU A 63 -2.93 9.67 3.69
C LEU A 63 -1.66 8.81 3.78
N VAL A 64 -1.38 8.04 2.73
CA VAL A 64 -0.28 7.08 2.72
C VAL A 64 0.37 7.01 1.34
N SER A 65 1.61 6.54 1.33
CA SER A 65 2.30 6.05 0.13
C SER A 65 2.41 4.53 0.23
N VAL A 66 2.32 3.84 -0.89
CA VAL A 66 2.38 2.37 -0.94
C VAL A 66 3.64 1.93 -1.67
N GLY A 67 4.36 1.01 -1.06
CA GLY A 67 5.57 0.45 -1.62
C GLY A 67 5.64 -1.06 -1.42
N SER A 68 6.70 -1.67 -1.91
CA SER A 68 6.92 -3.11 -1.78
C SER A 68 8.37 -3.43 -1.46
N SER A 69 8.58 -4.58 -0.84
CA SER A 69 9.91 -5.12 -0.57
C SER A 69 9.85 -6.64 -0.53
N ILE A 70 11.00 -7.29 -0.67
CA ILE A 70 11.10 -8.73 -0.48
C ILE A 70 11.64 -8.99 0.93
N PHE A 71 10.92 -9.79 1.69
CA PHE A 71 11.28 -10.11 3.06
C PHE A 71 10.82 -11.52 3.40
N ASN A 72 11.70 -12.34 3.99
CA ASN A 72 11.41 -13.72 4.39
C ASN A 72 10.77 -14.58 3.28
N GLY A 73 11.27 -14.44 2.03
CA GLY A 73 10.78 -15.24 0.92
C GLY A 73 9.41 -14.83 0.39
N GLU A 74 8.95 -13.63 0.73
CA GLU A 74 7.67 -13.08 0.28
C GLU A 74 7.83 -11.64 -0.17
N VAL A 75 6.95 -11.19 -1.06
CA VAL A 75 6.82 -9.77 -1.38
C VAL A 75 5.86 -9.15 -0.38
N THR A 76 6.31 -8.15 0.37
CA THR A 76 5.45 -7.42 1.30
C THR A 76 5.00 -6.12 0.67
N ILE A 77 3.73 -5.80 0.87
CA ILE A 77 3.11 -4.56 0.40
C ILE A 77 2.87 -3.68 1.62
N ASN A 78 3.47 -2.50 1.62
CA ASN A 78 3.47 -1.62 2.79
C ASN A 78 2.83 -0.28 2.49
N ALA A 79 2.08 0.24 3.46
CA ALA A 79 1.59 1.61 3.45
C ALA A 79 2.36 2.42 4.49
N THR A 80 2.88 3.58 4.09
CA THR A 80 3.60 4.48 4.98
C THR A 80 2.79 5.77 5.11
N PRO A 81 2.26 6.06 6.31
CA PRO A 81 1.53 7.31 6.53
C PRO A 81 2.41 8.54 6.29
N GLU A 82 1.80 9.58 5.73
CA GLU A 82 2.46 10.86 5.55
C GLU A 82 2.69 11.55 6.89
N ASN A 83 3.49 12.61 6.91
CA ASN A 83 3.97 13.25 8.13
C ASN A 83 2.87 13.71 9.11
N ALA A 84 1.71 14.12 8.59
CA ALA A 84 0.62 14.62 9.43
C ALA A 84 -0.36 13.56 9.89
N ILE A 85 -0.23 12.33 9.42
CA ILE A 85 -1.28 11.31 9.56
C ILE A 85 -1.02 10.45 10.79
N THR A 86 -1.95 10.51 11.74
CA THR A 86 -1.92 9.72 12.99
C THR A 86 -3.31 9.16 13.27
N GLY A 87 -3.37 8.20 14.19
CA GLY A 87 -4.63 7.65 14.68
C GLY A 87 -5.18 6.53 13.81
N ASN A 88 -6.45 6.21 13.99
CA ASN A 88 -7.05 5.07 13.32
C ASN A 88 -7.18 5.28 11.81
N LEU A 89 -6.60 4.37 11.06
CA LEU A 89 -6.65 4.35 9.61
C LEU A 89 -7.20 2.99 9.18
N GLU A 90 -8.31 3.01 8.46
CA GLU A 90 -8.93 1.79 7.96
C GLU A 90 -8.57 1.60 6.50
N TYR A 91 -8.47 0.34 6.07
CA TYR A 91 -8.20 0.03 4.67
C TYR A 91 -8.92 -1.22 4.22
N VAL A 92 -9.22 -1.27 2.93
CA VAL A 92 -9.63 -2.47 2.22
C VAL A 92 -8.93 -2.48 0.88
N PHE A 93 -8.73 -3.68 0.35
CA PHE A 93 -8.15 -3.80 -0.99
C PHE A 93 -8.66 -5.03 -1.72
N THR A 94 -8.55 -4.98 -3.05
CA THR A 94 -8.68 -6.15 -3.90
C THR A 94 -7.35 -6.37 -4.61
N ARG A 95 -7.05 -7.64 -4.89
CA ARG A 95 -5.78 -8.04 -5.49
C ARG A 95 -6.01 -9.02 -6.63
N ILE A 96 -5.31 -8.79 -7.75
CA ILE A 96 -5.25 -9.74 -8.86
C ILE A 96 -3.79 -10.11 -9.03
N GLU A 97 -3.48 -11.41 -8.91
CA GLU A 97 -2.12 -11.91 -9.09
C GLU A 97 -1.97 -12.49 -10.50
N GLY A 98 -0.81 -12.22 -11.11
CA GLY A 98 -0.44 -12.73 -12.41
C GLY A 98 0.81 -13.60 -12.36
N VAL A 99 1.21 -14.05 -13.54
CA VAL A 99 2.41 -14.88 -13.71
C VAL A 99 3.68 -14.13 -13.36
#